data_960e4487b767653e91f18f853ae57d96
#
_entry.id   960e4487b767653e91f18f853ae57d96
#
_cell.length_a   1.000
_cell.length_b   1.000
_cell.length_c   1.000
_cell.angle_alpha   90.00
_cell.angle_beta   90.00
_cell.angle_gamma   90.00
#
_symmetry.space_group_name_H-M   'P 1'
#
loop_
_entity.id
_entity.type
_entity.pdbx_description
1 polymer ?
#
loop_
_entity_poly.entity_id
_entity_poly.type
_entity_poly.pdbx_seq_one_letter_code
_entity_poly.pdbx_strand_id
1 'polypeptide(L)'
;MSGASPAAHWRVDLEDYVGVLEVSPSRGQAVAGSLGGDVVLVDTAEGSTTALERHEMGALSAAWSSDGDRVAVGGQDGRVRIYDQAGTPSGIADVSAWATALAWSPDAPVLAIGAGRRLLIVDHNGAVLHDFDDQPSTVTAVAWSADGTRVGAAAYGGVDWHDVVGPRRGRRRRFDWKGSLLALVLSPDGKWACAGAQDSTVHLWKLWSGGELSMSGYPSKIERLAFRDDSLWLAVACLEELTVWDFGGRGPAGTVPASSSGHDKHIEDLAWTPSGASIATGGGDGRTIVWGAPTRAGQALSPTAEVESDISTSRLQWVSEDCLLIGRADGSIVKLAV
;
A
#
# COMPACT_ATOMS: atom_id res chain seq x y z
N MET A 1 -30.33 11.00 14.46
CA MET A 1 -30.99 10.85 13.14
C MET A 1 -30.36 9.62 12.51
N SER A 2 -31.18 8.56 12.31
CA SER A 2 -30.75 7.33 11.65
C SER A 2 -30.49 7.66 10.18
N GLY A 3 -29.25 7.92 9.82
CA GLY A 3 -28.83 7.98 8.45
C GLY A 3 -28.96 6.57 7.85
N ALA A 4 -29.67 6.43 6.75
CA ALA A 4 -29.68 5.19 6.01
C ALA A 4 -28.21 4.86 5.64
N SER A 5 -27.75 3.63 5.95
CA SER A 5 -26.46 3.14 5.44
C SER A 5 -26.41 3.36 3.93
N PRO A 6 -25.33 3.93 3.39
CA PRO A 6 -25.22 4.09 1.94
C PRO A 6 -25.38 2.73 1.26
N ALA A 7 -26.24 2.66 0.26
CA ALA A 7 -26.46 1.43 -0.48
C ALA A 7 -25.21 1.07 -1.28
N ALA A 8 -24.79 -0.18 -1.22
CA ALA A 8 -23.72 -0.67 -2.09
C ALA A 8 -24.17 -0.53 -3.55
N HIS A 9 -23.34 0.09 -4.39
CA HIS A 9 -23.63 0.19 -5.82
C HIS A 9 -23.52 -1.17 -6.50
N TRP A 10 -22.56 -1.99 -6.07
CA TRP A 10 -22.36 -3.37 -6.51
C TRP A 10 -21.54 -4.15 -5.47
N ARG A 11 -21.59 -5.48 -5.57
CA ARG A 11 -20.82 -6.41 -4.76
C ARG A 11 -20.22 -7.49 -5.66
N VAL A 12 -18.97 -7.85 -5.39
CA VAL A 12 -18.24 -8.99 -5.97
C VAL A 12 -17.79 -9.87 -4.82
N ASP A 13 -17.86 -11.19 -4.98
CA ASP A 13 -17.46 -12.15 -3.95
C ASP A 13 -16.30 -13.01 -4.45
N LEU A 14 -15.21 -13.08 -3.70
CA LEU A 14 -14.13 -14.04 -3.80
C LEU A 14 -14.36 -15.17 -2.79
N GLU A 15 -13.66 -16.30 -2.93
CA GLU A 15 -13.86 -17.46 -2.05
C GLU A 15 -13.34 -17.27 -0.62
N ASP A 16 -12.43 -16.30 -0.38
CA ASP A 16 -11.77 -16.11 0.91
C ASP A 16 -11.41 -14.63 1.13
N TYR A 17 -10.90 -14.31 2.30
CA TYR A 17 -10.42 -13.00 2.75
C TYR A 17 -9.75 -12.19 1.63
N VAL A 18 -10.21 -10.97 1.39
CA VAL A 18 -9.60 -10.06 0.40
C VAL A 18 -8.24 -9.60 0.91
N GLY A 19 -7.18 -10.23 0.44
CA GLY A 19 -5.80 -9.92 0.81
C GLY A 19 -5.19 -8.79 0.00
N VAL A 20 -5.70 -8.58 -1.21
CA VAL A 20 -5.21 -7.59 -2.19
C VAL A 20 -6.38 -6.84 -2.78
N LEU A 21 -6.26 -5.52 -2.86
CA LEU A 21 -7.19 -4.63 -3.58
C LEU A 21 -6.43 -3.38 -4.02
N GLU A 22 -6.26 -3.19 -5.33
CA GLU A 22 -5.53 -2.05 -5.88
C GLU A 22 -6.29 -1.46 -7.08
N VAL A 23 -6.59 -0.17 -7.02
CA VAL A 23 -7.24 0.57 -8.11
C VAL A 23 -6.20 1.01 -9.13
N SER A 24 -6.49 0.85 -10.42
CA SER A 24 -5.61 1.31 -11.50
C SER A 24 -5.43 2.82 -11.49
N PRO A 25 -4.32 3.38 -12.02
CA PRO A 25 -4.12 4.82 -12.13
C PRO A 25 -5.25 5.55 -12.86
N SER A 26 -5.85 4.90 -13.88
CA SER A 26 -7.01 5.44 -14.61
C SER A 26 -8.31 5.41 -13.80
N ARG A 27 -8.33 4.67 -12.68
CA ARG A 27 -9.47 4.42 -11.79
C ARG A 27 -10.65 3.69 -12.43
N GLY A 28 -10.53 3.25 -13.67
CA GLY A 28 -11.56 2.48 -14.38
C GLY A 28 -11.61 1.01 -13.97
N GLN A 29 -10.53 0.49 -13.42
CA GLN A 29 -10.41 -0.91 -13.00
C GLN A 29 -9.76 -1.03 -11.63
N ALA A 30 -10.01 -2.14 -10.96
CA ALA A 30 -9.28 -2.59 -9.79
C ALA A 30 -8.85 -4.05 -9.98
N VAL A 31 -7.72 -4.43 -9.38
CA VAL A 31 -7.37 -5.83 -9.18
C VAL A 31 -7.68 -6.21 -7.75
N ALA A 32 -8.29 -7.37 -7.56
CA ALA A 32 -8.52 -7.93 -6.24
C ALA A 32 -8.05 -9.39 -6.18
N GLY A 33 -7.52 -9.77 -5.02
CA GLY A 33 -7.05 -11.12 -4.78
C GLY A 33 -7.37 -11.60 -3.37
N SER A 34 -7.69 -12.89 -3.25
CA SER A 34 -8.01 -13.52 -1.97
C SER A 34 -6.83 -14.31 -1.39
N LEU A 35 -6.89 -14.56 -0.08
CA LEU A 35 -5.95 -15.49 0.56
C LEU A 35 -6.20 -16.95 0.15
N GLY A 36 -7.35 -17.26 -0.45
CA GLY A 36 -7.63 -18.54 -1.12
C GLY A 36 -6.99 -18.67 -2.51
N GLY A 37 -6.44 -17.58 -3.06
CA GLY A 37 -5.72 -17.55 -4.33
C GLY A 37 -6.51 -17.02 -5.53
N ASP A 38 -7.80 -16.69 -5.39
CA ASP A 38 -8.56 -16.06 -6.47
C ASP A 38 -7.99 -14.70 -6.82
N VAL A 39 -8.00 -14.38 -8.09
CA VAL A 39 -7.61 -13.07 -8.60
C VAL A 39 -8.59 -12.64 -9.67
N VAL A 40 -9.08 -11.41 -9.57
CA VAL A 40 -10.00 -10.83 -10.56
C VAL A 40 -9.60 -9.39 -10.90
N LEU A 41 -9.85 -9.00 -12.15
CA LEU A 41 -10.00 -7.59 -12.50
C LEU A 41 -11.48 -7.23 -12.32
N VAL A 42 -11.73 -6.06 -11.75
CA VAL A 42 -13.07 -5.54 -11.49
C VAL A 42 -13.23 -4.21 -12.22
N ASP A 43 -14.25 -4.08 -13.06
CA ASP A 43 -14.67 -2.76 -13.57
C ASP A 43 -15.22 -1.93 -12.41
N THR A 44 -14.65 -0.77 -12.16
CA THR A 44 -15.03 0.03 -11.00
C THR A 44 -16.39 0.73 -11.15
N ALA A 45 -16.90 0.90 -12.37
CA ALA A 45 -18.21 1.48 -12.61
C ALA A 45 -19.33 0.45 -12.36
N GLU A 46 -19.21 -0.72 -12.96
CA GLU A 46 -20.29 -1.71 -13.06
C GLU A 46 -20.13 -2.91 -12.11
N GLY A 47 -18.91 -3.17 -11.59
CA GLY A 47 -18.61 -4.34 -10.78
C GLY A 47 -18.49 -5.63 -11.58
N SER A 48 -18.46 -5.55 -12.92
CA SER A 48 -18.20 -6.72 -13.74
C SER A 48 -16.78 -7.21 -13.55
N THR A 49 -16.56 -8.53 -13.60
CA THR A 49 -15.26 -9.14 -13.29
C THR A 49 -14.69 -9.92 -14.45
N THR A 50 -13.38 -9.87 -14.60
CA THR A 50 -12.60 -10.78 -15.43
C THR A 50 -11.73 -11.63 -14.51
N ALA A 51 -11.97 -12.96 -14.50
CA ALA A 51 -11.15 -13.87 -13.72
C ALA A 51 -9.73 -13.96 -14.32
N LEU A 52 -8.73 -13.84 -13.47
CA LEU A 52 -7.33 -14.07 -13.82
C LEU A 52 -6.89 -15.47 -13.37
N GLU A 53 -5.70 -15.88 -13.78
CA GLU A 53 -5.15 -17.16 -13.35
C GLU A 53 -4.96 -17.16 -11.84
N ARG A 54 -5.56 -18.16 -11.18
CA ARG A 54 -5.51 -18.33 -9.73
C ARG A 54 -4.10 -18.65 -9.26
N HIS A 55 -3.69 -18.12 -8.11
CA HIS A 55 -2.55 -18.61 -7.38
C HIS A 55 -2.91 -19.91 -6.66
N GLU A 56 -2.01 -20.89 -6.66
CA GLU A 56 -2.25 -22.19 -5.96
C GLU A 56 -2.42 -22.01 -4.44
N MET A 57 -1.84 -20.94 -3.92
CA MET A 57 -1.98 -20.44 -2.55
C MET A 57 -2.32 -18.96 -2.61
N GLY A 58 -2.50 -18.28 -1.50
CA GLY A 58 -3.01 -16.90 -1.45
C GLY A 58 -2.30 -15.88 -2.36
N ALA A 59 -3.06 -14.96 -2.90
CA ALA A 59 -2.55 -13.72 -3.48
C ALA A 59 -2.11 -12.78 -2.34
N LEU A 60 -0.87 -12.26 -2.40
CA LEU A 60 -0.25 -11.51 -1.31
C LEU A 60 -0.03 -10.03 -1.63
N SER A 61 0.22 -9.72 -2.89
CA SER A 61 0.57 -8.37 -3.33
C SER A 61 0.10 -8.13 -4.75
N ALA A 62 -0.22 -6.88 -5.06
CA ALA A 62 -0.43 -6.45 -6.44
C ALA A 62 0.11 -5.03 -6.64
N ALA A 63 0.40 -4.71 -7.88
CA ALA A 63 0.80 -3.37 -8.27
C ALA A 63 0.42 -3.10 -9.73
N TRP A 64 -0.12 -1.91 -10.00
CA TRP A 64 -0.34 -1.39 -11.34
C TRP A 64 0.90 -0.64 -11.85
N SER A 65 1.19 -0.76 -13.13
CA SER A 65 2.16 0.12 -13.78
C SER A 65 1.66 1.58 -13.79
N SER A 66 2.57 2.53 -13.84
CA SER A 66 2.25 3.97 -13.74
C SER A 66 1.33 4.47 -14.87
N ASP A 67 1.42 3.86 -16.06
CA ASP A 67 0.52 4.10 -17.19
C ASP A 67 -0.83 3.38 -17.05
N GLY A 68 -0.96 2.44 -16.10
CA GLY A 68 -2.14 1.60 -15.90
C GLY A 68 -2.32 0.49 -16.93
N ASP A 69 -1.37 0.31 -17.84
CA ASP A 69 -1.47 -0.69 -18.93
C ASP A 69 -1.27 -2.13 -18.45
N ARG A 70 -0.61 -2.30 -17.29
CA ARG A 70 -0.29 -3.62 -16.72
C ARG A 70 -0.57 -3.68 -15.25
N VAL A 71 -0.92 -4.87 -14.81
CA VAL A 71 -1.01 -5.23 -13.39
C VAL A 71 -0.19 -6.48 -13.11
N ALA A 72 0.55 -6.47 -12.02
CA ALA A 72 1.26 -7.62 -11.50
C ALA A 72 0.62 -8.10 -10.20
N VAL A 73 0.50 -9.42 -10.04
CA VAL A 73 -0.01 -10.06 -8.82
C VAL A 73 1.00 -11.10 -8.35
N GLY A 74 1.38 -11.01 -7.09
CA GLY A 74 2.31 -11.92 -6.43
C GLY A 74 1.59 -12.85 -5.45
N GLY A 75 1.98 -14.11 -5.45
CA GLY A 75 1.36 -15.15 -4.64
C GLY A 75 2.30 -15.89 -3.70
N GLN A 76 1.72 -16.69 -2.83
CA GLN A 76 2.44 -17.62 -1.97
C GLN A 76 3.03 -18.82 -2.74
N ASP A 77 2.56 -19.05 -3.97
CA ASP A 77 3.05 -20.10 -4.86
C ASP A 77 4.44 -19.79 -5.47
N GLY A 78 5.04 -18.67 -5.08
CA GLY A 78 6.36 -18.27 -5.56
C GLY A 78 6.34 -17.74 -6.99
N ARG A 79 5.20 -17.25 -7.45
CA ARG A 79 5.04 -16.69 -8.78
C ARG A 79 4.52 -15.26 -8.72
N VAL A 80 4.97 -14.46 -9.68
CA VAL A 80 4.40 -13.14 -10.00
C VAL A 80 3.87 -13.21 -11.42
N ARG A 81 2.58 -13.02 -11.59
CA ARG A 81 1.89 -13.01 -12.88
C ARG A 81 1.63 -11.58 -13.31
N ILE A 82 1.88 -11.28 -14.57
CA ILE A 82 1.71 -9.95 -15.16
C ILE A 82 0.64 -10.04 -16.23
N TYR A 83 -0.29 -9.13 -16.21
CA TYR A 83 -1.43 -9.06 -17.13
C TYR A 83 -1.54 -7.68 -17.76
N ASP A 84 -2.17 -7.61 -18.92
CA ASP A 84 -2.65 -6.36 -19.51
C ASP A 84 -4.01 -5.94 -18.91
N GLN A 85 -4.53 -4.78 -19.31
CA GLN A 85 -5.83 -4.25 -18.86
C GLN A 85 -7.02 -5.17 -19.19
N ALA A 86 -6.91 -6.01 -20.22
CA ALA A 86 -7.96 -6.97 -20.61
C ALA A 86 -7.89 -8.26 -19.77
N GLY A 87 -6.89 -8.40 -18.89
CA GLY A 87 -6.63 -9.63 -18.14
C GLY A 87 -5.86 -10.68 -18.94
N THR A 88 -5.28 -10.32 -20.10
CA THR A 88 -4.47 -11.25 -20.88
C THR A 88 -3.10 -11.41 -20.22
N PRO A 89 -2.64 -12.65 -19.97
CA PRO A 89 -1.29 -12.87 -19.44
C PRO A 89 -0.22 -12.29 -20.36
N SER A 90 0.66 -11.45 -19.85
CA SER A 90 1.78 -10.86 -20.59
C SER A 90 3.13 -11.37 -20.10
N GLY A 91 3.22 -11.84 -18.85
CA GLY A 91 4.46 -12.36 -18.30
C GLY A 91 4.25 -13.13 -17.01
N ILE A 92 5.28 -13.93 -16.67
CA ILE A 92 5.38 -14.64 -15.40
C ILE A 92 6.82 -14.63 -14.92
N ALA A 93 7.02 -14.33 -13.65
CA ALA A 93 8.30 -14.50 -12.97
C ALA A 93 8.17 -15.56 -11.88
N ASP A 94 9.01 -16.60 -11.95
CA ASP A 94 9.17 -17.58 -10.89
C ASP A 94 10.22 -17.06 -9.90
N VAL A 95 9.78 -16.76 -8.69
CA VAL A 95 10.64 -16.17 -7.66
C VAL A 95 10.97 -17.15 -6.53
N SER A 96 10.41 -18.36 -6.59
CA SER A 96 10.67 -19.50 -5.69
C SER A 96 10.46 -19.18 -4.20
N ALA A 97 9.76 -18.10 -3.88
CA ALA A 97 9.41 -17.68 -2.51
C ALA A 97 8.16 -16.81 -2.54
N TRP A 98 7.51 -16.60 -1.41
CA TRP A 98 6.34 -15.72 -1.29
C TRP A 98 6.64 -14.32 -1.83
N ALA A 99 5.91 -13.89 -2.84
CA ALA A 99 6.00 -12.55 -3.42
C ALA A 99 5.17 -11.57 -2.58
N THR A 100 5.79 -11.00 -1.55
CA THR A 100 5.11 -10.19 -0.54
C THR A 100 5.01 -8.71 -0.87
N ALA A 101 5.85 -8.23 -1.80
CA ALA A 101 5.90 -6.82 -2.15
C ALA A 101 6.22 -6.63 -3.65
N LEU A 102 5.45 -5.78 -4.29
CA LEU A 102 5.58 -5.43 -5.71
C LEU A 102 5.57 -3.92 -5.89
N ALA A 103 6.40 -3.40 -6.77
CA ALA A 103 6.37 -2.00 -7.18
C ALA A 103 6.86 -1.84 -8.62
N TRP A 104 6.05 -1.24 -9.48
CA TRP A 104 6.50 -0.85 -10.82
C TRP A 104 7.37 0.40 -10.75
N SER A 105 8.36 0.47 -11.62
CA SER A 105 9.14 1.69 -11.80
C SER A 105 8.24 2.81 -12.34
N PRO A 106 8.39 4.06 -11.84
CA PRO A 106 7.61 5.18 -12.37
C PRO A 106 8.01 5.57 -13.80
N ASP A 107 9.20 5.17 -14.25
CA ASP A 107 9.87 5.71 -15.45
C ASP A 107 10.11 4.64 -16.54
N ALA A 108 10.01 3.35 -16.19
CA ALA A 108 10.34 2.25 -17.08
C ALA A 108 9.38 1.06 -16.88
N PRO A 109 9.14 0.22 -17.92
CA PRO A 109 8.26 -0.94 -17.80
C PRO A 109 8.97 -2.12 -17.10
N VAL A 110 9.48 -1.87 -15.87
CA VAL A 110 10.15 -2.87 -15.03
C VAL A 110 9.51 -2.92 -13.65
N LEU A 111 9.45 -4.12 -13.10
CA LEU A 111 8.81 -4.42 -11.83
C LEU A 111 9.87 -4.83 -10.79
N ALA A 112 9.85 -4.21 -9.63
CA ALA A 112 10.58 -4.66 -8.45
C ALA A 112 9.73 -5.66 -7.67
N ILE A 113 10.35 -6.77 -7.26
CA ILE A 113 9.71 -7.86 -6.53
C ILE A 113 10.50 -8.13 -5.26
N GLY A 114 9.82 -8.07 -4.12
CA GLY A 114 10.29 -8.58 -2.84
C GLY A 114 9.75 -10.01 -2.63
N ALA A 115 10.62 -11.01 -2.66
CA ALA A 115 10.24 -12.41 -2.52
C ALA A 115 11.16 -13.13 -1.53
N GLY A 116 10.61 -13.55 -0.38
CA GLY A 116 11.44 -14.06 0.71
C GLY A 116 12.51 -13.03 1.08
N ARG A 117 13.78 -13.40 0.98
CA ARG A 117 14.92 -12.49 1.27
C ARG A 117 15.47 -11.78 0.02
N ARG A 118 14.88 -11.99 -1.15
CA ARG A 118 15.40 -11.48 -2.41
C ARG A 118 14.68 -10.20 -2.85
N LEU A 119 15.45 -9.30 -3.42
CA LEU A 119 14.96 -8.21 -4.24
C LEU A 119 15.31 -8.53 -5.69
N LEU A 120 14.32 -8.54 -6.56
CA LEU A 120 14.47 -8.80 -7.98
C LEU A 120 13.94 -7.60 -8.78
N ILE A 121 14.51 -7.37 -9.95
CA ILE A 121 13.89 -6.53 -10.98
C ILE A 121 13.63 -7.40 -12.20
N VAL A 122 12.39 -7.39 -12.69
CA VAL A 122 11.99 -8.10 -13.91
C VAL A 122 11.46 -7.11 -14.94
N ASP A 123 11.53 -7.50 -16.22
CA ASP A 123 10.84 -6.76 -17.26
C ASP A 123 9.33 -7.08 -17.27
N HIS A 124 8.60 -6.45 -18.17
CA HIS A 124 7.15 -6.63 -18.31
C HIS A 124 6.74 -8.04 -18.80
N ASN A 125 7.69 -8.87 -19.25
CA ASN A 125 7.46 -10.28 -19.62
C ASN A 125 7.84 -11.24 -18.48
N GLY A 126 8.32 -10.73 -17.35
CA GLY A 126 8.76 -11.52 -16.20
C GLY A 126 10.21 -11.99 -16.26
N ALA A 127 10.98 -11.58 -17.30
CA ALA A 127 12.38 -11.94 -17.39
C ALA A 127 13.21 -11.16 -16.35
N VAL A 128 14.06 -11.88 -15.59
CA VAL A 128 14.90 -11.28 -14.55
C VAL A 128 15.99 -10.42 -15.16
N LEU A 129 15.98 -9.14 -14.85
CA LEU A 129 17.01 -8.16 -15.25
C LEU A 129 18.09 -7.98 -14.18
N HIS A 130 17.68 -8.04 -12.92
CA HIS A 130 18.56 -7.95 -11.76
C HIS A 130 18.08 -8.86 -10.64
N ASP A 131 19.02 -9.54 -10.02
CA ASP A 131 18.85 -10.33 -8.81
C ASP A 131 19.90 -9.84 -7.80
N PHE A 132 19.42 -9.22 -6.73
CA PHE A 132 20.31 -8.63 -5.74
C PHE A 132 20.62 -9.63 -4.63
N ASP A 133 21.74 -9.38 -3.93
CA ASP A 133 22.15 -10.18 -2.77
C ASP A 133 21.02 -10.27 -1.72
N ASP A 134 20.96 -11.41 -1.04
CA ASP A 134 19.98 -11.68 0.00
C ASP A 134 19.96 -10.62 1.09
N GLN A 135 18.76 -10.18 1.42
CA GLN A 135 18.50 -9.34 2.57
C GLN A 135 18.67 -10.13 3.88
N PRO A 136 18.90 -9.46 5.03
CA PRO A 136 19.03 -10.11 6.32
C PRO A 136 17.79 -10.94 6.73
N SER A 137 16.60 -10.54 6.28
CA SER A 137 15.33 -11.21 6.53
C SER A 137 14.41 -11.07 5.32
N THR A 138 13.16 -11.54 5.46
CA THR A 138 12.10 -11.32 4.47
C THR A 138 11.98 -9.84 4.11
N VAL A 139 11.92 -9.56 2.81
CA VAL A 139 11.61 -8.24 2.27
C VAL A 139 10.13 -7.98 2.53
N THR A 140 9.82 -6.95 3.29
CA THR A 140 8.45 -6.59 3.69
C THR A 140 7.83 -5.54 2.79
N ALA A 141 8.67 -4.71 2.16
CA ALA A 141 8.23 -3.70 1.21
C ALA A 141 9.34 -3.39 0.19
N VAL A 142 8.93 -3.00 -1.00
CA VAL A 142 9.80 -2.46 -2.05
C VAL A 142 9.29 -1.11 -2.51
N ALA A 143 10.20 -0.21 -2.86
CA ALA A 143 9.83 1.11 -3.36
C ALA A 143 10.84 1.62 -4.39
N TRP A 144 10.37 2.38 -5.37
CA TRP A 144 11.21 3.12 -6.31
C TRP A 144 11.40 4.56 -5.86
N SER A 145 12.58 5.12 -6.07
CA SER A 145 12.73 6.58 -6.00
C SER A 145 11.85 7.26 -7.05
N ALA A 146 11.38 8.47 -6.77
CA ALA A 146 10.48 9.21 -7.66
C ALA A 146 11.04 9.41 -9.09
N ASP A 147 12.37 9.41 -9.23
CA ASP A 147 13.08 9.52 -10.51
C ASP A 147 13.36 8.17 -11.18
N GLY A 148 12.82 7.06 -10.65
CA GLY A 148 13.01 5.70 -11.19
C GLY A 148 14.45 5.19 -11.19
N THR A 149 15.42 5.95 -10.65
CA THR A 149 16.84 5.59 -10.75
C THR A 149 17.29 4.61 -9.69
N ARG A 150 16.50 4.45 -8.61
CA ARG A 150 16.82 3.61 -7.45
C ARG A 150 15.64 2.76 -7.04
N VAL A 151 15.94 1.56 -6.57
CA VAL A 151 14.99 0.68 -5.91
C VAL A 151 15.45 0.38 -4.49
N GLY A 152 14.52 0.40 -3.54
CA GLY A 152 14.73 0.10 -2.14
C GLY A 152 13.99 -1.14 -1.70
N ALA A 153 14.61 -1.94 -0.82
CA ALA A 153 13.99 -3.07 -0.15
C ALA A 153 14.07 -2.87 1.37
N ALA A 154 12.92 -2.89 2.02
CA ALA A 154 12.81 -2.86 3.48
C ALA A 154 12.84 -4.28 4.04
N ALA A 155 13.66 -4.48 5.08
CA ALA A 155 13.80 -5.75 5.78
C ALA A 155 14.22 -5.50 7.23
N TYR A 156 14.63 -6.56 7.96
CA TYR A 156 15.28 -6.37 9.24
C TYR A 156 16.58 -5.56 9.09
N GLY A 157 16.77 -4.58 9.92
CA GLY A 157 17.98 -3.77 9.98
C GLY A 157 18.00 -2.56 9.05
N GLY A 158 16.90 -2.27 8.32
CA GLY A 158 16.78 -1.05 7.53
C GLY A 158 16.32 -1.23 6.09
N VAL A 159 16.65 -0.24 5.26
CA VAL A 159 16.31 -0.24 3.82
C VAL A 159 17.59 -0.23 2.99
N ASP A 160 17.73 -1.21 2.11
CA ASP A 160 18.80 -1.28 1.14
C ASP A 160 18.36 -0.66 -0.20
N TRP A 161 19.04 0.40 -0.59
CA TRP A 161 18.83 1.10 -1.84
C TRP A 161 19.89 0.72 -2.87
N HIS A 162 19.48 0.43 -4.09
CA HIS A 162 20.31 0.09 -5.22
C HIS A 162 20.14 1.09 -6.36
N ASP A 163 21.22 1.71 -6.81
CA ASP A 163 21.21 2.52 -8.03
C ASP A 163 21.16 1.57 -9.25
N VAL A 164 20.06 1.58 -10.01
CA VAL A 164 19.81 0.64 -11.11
C VAL A 164 19.97 1.25 -12.49
N VAL A 165 19.97 2.58 -12.57
CA VAL A 165 20.10 3.35 -13.82
C VAL A 165 21.16 4.44 -13.65
N GLY A 166 21.76 4.85 -14.79
CA GLY A 166 22.68 5.99 -14.86
C GLY A 166 24.12 5.67 -14.41
N PRO A 167 24.95 6.72 -14.20
CA PRO A 167 26.39 6.57 -13.96
C PRO A 167 26.75 5.94 -12.61
N ARG A 168 25.77 5.81 -11.72
CA ARG A 168 25.94 5.19 -10.39
C ARG A 168 25.41 3.76 -10.33
N ARG A 169 25.00 3.17 -11.46
CA ARG A 169 24.45 1.81 -11.53
C ARG A 169 25.36 0.83 -10.77
N GLY A 170 24.71 -0.02 -9.96
CA GLY A 170 25.38 -1.01 -9.11
C GLY A 170 25.84 -0.49 -7.74
N ARG A 171 25.66 0.81 -7.45
CA ARG A 171 25.95 1.33 -6.10
C ARG A 171 24.83 0.94 -5.15
N ARG A 172 25.22 0.43 -3.98
CA ARG A 172 24.32 0.16 -2.84
C ARG A 172 24.46 1.28 -1.80
N ARG A 173 23.34 1.65 -1.20
CA ARG A 173 23.28 2.55 -0.04
C ARG A 173 22.30 1.96 0.97
N ARG A 174 22.75 1.79 2.21
CA ARG A 174 21.90 1.31 3.29
C ARG A 174 21.43 2.47 4.16
N PHE A 175 20.15 2.43 4.50
CA PHE A 175 19.56 3.24 5.56
C PHE A 175 19.33 2.31 6.73
N ASP A 176 20.20 2.42 7.73
CA ASP A 176 20.20 1.50 8.87
C ASP A 176 19.06 1.78 9.84
N TRP A 177 18.50 0.72 10.40
CA TRP A 177 17.58 0.77 11.51
C TRP A 177 17.70 -0.50 12.35
N LYS A 178 17.59 -0.39 13.66
CA LYS A 178 17.69 -1.54 14.56
C LYS A 178 16.31 -2.15 14.78
N GLY A 179 15.91 -3.07 13.94
CA GLY A 179 14.63 -3.77 14.08
C GLY A 179 14.02 -4.20 12.76
N SER A 180 12.84 -4.81 12.82
CA SER A 180 12.08 -5.20 11.65
C SER A 180 11.23 -4.05 11.15
N LEU A 181 11.42 -3.69 9.89
CA LEU A 181 10.51 -2.80 9.18
C LEU A 181 9.33 -3.61 8.65
N LEU A 182 8.12 -3.11 8.80
CA LEU A 182 6.87 -3.78 8.39
C LEU A 182 6.22 -3.12 7.18
N ALA A 183 6.44 -1.83 7.02
CA ALA A 183 5.93 -1.04 5.90
C ALA A 183 6.96 0.01 5.49
N LEU A 184 6.92 0.43 4.24
CA LEU A 184 7.75 1.50 3.70
C LEU A 184 6.92 2.33 2.74
N VAL A 185 6.87 3.63 2.96
CA VAL A 185 6.26 4.60 2.04
C VAL A 185 7.21 5.74 1.75
N LEU A 186 7.19 6.24 0.53
CA LEU A 186 7.94 7.44 0.15
C LEU A 186 7.00 8.63 0.03
N SER A 187 7.47 9.81 0.43
CA SER A 187 6.72 11.03 0.08
C SER A 187 6.75 11.21 -1.44
N PRO A 188 5.63 11.58 -2.07
CA PRO A 188 5.54 11.80 -3.52
C PRO A 188 6.59 12.77 -4.07
N ASP A 189 7.01 13.77 -3.28
CA ASP A 189 8.07 14.72 -3.66
C ASP A 189 9.50 14.15 -3.55
N GLY A 190 9.63 12.87 -3.18
CA GLY A 190 10.91 12.16 -3.10
C GLY A 190 11.85 12.64 -1.98
N LYS A 191 11.35 13.37 -0.97
CA LYS A 191 12.18 13.88 0.12
C LYS A 191 12.30 12.95 1.31
N TRP A 192 11.29 12.13 1.57
CA TRP A 192 11.21 11.29 2.75
C TRP A 192 10.96 9.82 2.40
N ALA A 193 11.61 8.94 3.15
CA ALA A 193 11.21 7.54 3.29
C ALA A 193 10.74 7.33 4.74
N CYS A 194 9.56 6.78 4.92
CA CYS A 194 8.98 6.51 6.23
C CYS A 194 8.67 5.03 6.33
N ALA A 195 9.17 4.38 7.37
CA ALA A 195 8.96 2.97 7.61
C ALA A 195 8.26 2.76 8.95
N GLY A 196 7.18 2.00 8.93
CA GLY A 196 6.56 1.46 10.14
C GLY A 196 7.36 0.27 10.65
N ALA A 197 7.55 0.17 11.96
CA ALA A 197 8.42 -0.81 12.55
C ALA A 197 7.74 -1.66 13.64
N GLN A 198 8.30 -2.83 13.89
CA GLN A 198 7.83 -3.78 14.90
C GLN A 198 7.96 -3.24 16.34
N ASP A 199 8.88 -2.30 16.57
CA ASP A 199 9.16 -1.70 17.88
C ASP A 199 8.26 -0.51 18.22
N SER A 200 7.11 -0.39 17.54
CA SER A 200 6.12 0.66 17.79
C SER A 200 6.62 2.07 17.44
N THR A 201 7.46 2.18 16.43
CA THR A 201 7.95 3.46 15.91
C THR A 201 7.68 3.60 14.42
N VAL A 202 7.63 4.85 13.95
CA VAL A 202 7.83 5.17 12.54
C VAL A 202 9.21 5.79 12.40
N HIS A 203 10.08 5.12 11.65
CA HIS A 203 11.41 5.63 11.34
C HIS A 203 11.41 6.38 10.02
N LEU A 204 12.11 7.52 9.98
CA LEU A 204 12.10 8.44 8.85
C LEU A 204 13.51 8.76 8.41
N TRP A 205 13.76 8.66 7.11
CA TRP A 205 15.00 9.14 6.50
C TRP A 205 14.69 10.27 5.54
N LYS A 206 15.44 11.35 5.70
CA LYS A 206 15.44 12.40 4.69
C LYS A 206 16.28 11.91 3.51
N LEU A 207 15.59 11.57 2.43
CA LEU A 207 16.19 10.92 1.27
C LEU A 207 17.38 11.69 0.75
N TRP A 208 18.47 10.95 0.55
CA TRP A 208 19.76 11.35 -0.01
C TRP A 208 20.55 12.41 0.77
N SER A 209 19.98 13.03 1.79
CA SER A 209 20.66 14.06 2.62
C SER A 209 21.28 13.51 3.91
N GLY A 210 20.86 12.32 4.37
CA GLY A 210 21.38 11.64 5.57
C GLY A 210 20.74 12.09 6.89
N GLY A 211 19.66 12.87 6.87
CA GLY A 211 18.90 13.19 8.07
C GLY A 211 17.98 12.04 8.48
N GLU A 212 17.91 11.75 9.77
CA GLU A 212 17.05 10.72 10.36
C GLU A 212 16.18 11.32 11.47
N LEU A 213 14.97 10.82 11.58
CA LEU A 213 14.00 11.13 12.65
C LEU A 213 13.27 9.84 13.03
N SER A 214 12.67 9.82 14.21
CA SER A 214 11.74 8.76 14.62
C SER A 214 10.53 9.37 15.31
N MET A 215 9.37 8.81 15.01
CA MET A 215 8.13 9.04 15.75
C MET A 215 7.92 7.87 16.68
N SER A 216 7.79 8.13 17.97
CA SER A 216 7.61 7.14 19.02
C SER A 216 6.38 7.48 19.87
N GLY A 217 5.99 6.57 20.76
CA GLY A 217 4.81 6.73 21.61
C GLY A 217 3.59 5.95 21.12
N TYR A 218 3.73 5.22 20.04
CA TYR A 218 2.67 4.28 19.60
C TYR A 218 2.61 3.07 20.53
N PRO A 219 1.41 2.56 20.83
CA PRO A 219 1.24 1.42 21.73
C PRO A 219 1.58 0.06 21.09
N SER A 220 1.67 -0.03 19.76
CA SER A 220 1.89 -1.27 19.02
C SER A 220 2.69 -1.05 17.74
N LYS A 221 3.07 -2.15 17.08
CA LYS A 221 3.72 -2.14 15.76
C LYS A 221 2.95 -1.30 14.74
N ILE A 222 3.66 -0.75 13.76
CA ILE A 222 3.10 0.08 12.70
C ILE A 222 3.19 -0.66 11.36
N GLU A 223 2.04 -0.94 10.76
CA GLU A 223 1.92 -1.69 9.50
C GLU A 223 1.23 -0.88 8.39
N ARG A 224 0.55 0.22 8.73
CA ARG A 224 -0.20 1.03 7.77
C ARG A 224 0.21 2.48 7.84
N LEU A 225 0.70 2.97 6.71
CA LEU A 225 1.11 4.35 6.51
C LEU A 225 0.71 4.78 5.10
N ALA A 226 0.28 6.02 4.92
CA ALA A 226 0.06 6.61 3.60
C ALA A 226 0.40 8.09 3.60
N PHE A 227 1.19 8.52 2.63
CA PHE A 227 1.35 9.94 2.34
C PHE A 227 0.15 10.47 1.54
N ARG A 228 -0.23 11.70 1.82
CA ARG A 228 -1.08 12.48 0.93
C ARG A 228 -0.27 12.88 -0.31
N ASP A 229 -0.91 12.97 -1.47
CA ASP A 229 -0.23 13.21 -2.76
C ASP A 229 0.59 14.52 -2.81
N ASP A 230 0.23 15.51 -2.01
CA ASP A 230 1.00 16.76 -1.88
C ASP A 230 2.26 16.64 -1.00
N SER A 231 2.51 15.47 -0.43
CA SER A 231 3.64 15.20 0.49
C SER A 231 3.62 15.94 1.82
N LEU A 232 2.53 16.66 2.13
CA LEU A 232 2.45 17.49 3.34
C LEU A 232 1.91 16.73 4.56
N TRP A 233 1.28 15.59 4.37
CA TRP A 233 0.68 14.83 5.46
C TRP A 233 0.96 13.33 5.33
N LEU A 234 1.37 12.73 6.45
CA LEU A 234 1.53 11.28 6.59
C LEU A 234 0.48 10.75 7.58
N ALA A 235 -0.40 9.89 7.09
CA ALA A 235 -1.33 9.14 7.92
C ALA A 235 -0.66 7.86 8.44
N VAL A 236 -0.91 7.54 9.70
CA VAL A 236 -0.40 6.34 10.38
C VAL A 236 -1.55 5.73 11.18
N ALA A 237 -1.84 4.46 10.96
CA ALA A 237 -2.77 3.69 11.79
C ALA A 237 -1.99 2.84 12.79
N CYS A 238 -2.42 2.89 14.04
CA CYS A 238 -1.89 2.06 15.12
C CYS A 238 -3.03 1.63 16.06
N LEU A 239 -3.28 0.33 16.12
CA LEU A 239 -4.46 -0.20 16.78
C LEU A 239 -5.74 0.49 16.27
N GLU A 240 -6.55 1.05 17.17
CA GLU A 240 -7.80 1.75 16.85
C GLU A 240 -7.63 3.26 16.53
N GLU A 241 -6.40 3.77 16.60
CA GLU A 241 -6.11 5.20 16.44
C GLU A 241 -5.53 5.53 15.06
N LEU A 242 -6.07 6.61 14.45
CA LEU A 242 -5.48 7.28 13.29
C LEU A 242 -4.74 8.52 13.75
N THR A 243 -3.47 8.64 13.39
CA THR A 243 -2.67 9.86 13.55
C THR A 243 -2.25 10.40 12.18
N VAL A 244 -2.25 11.72 12.02
CA VAL A 244 -1.85 12.39 10.78
C VAL A 244 -0.83 13.48 11.08
N TRP A 245 0.37 13.30 10.56
CA TRP A 245 1.54 14.12 10.84
C TRP A 245 1.78 15.17 9.76
N ASP A 246 2.10 16.38 10.20
CA ASP A 246 2.45 17.50 9.32
C ASP A 246 3.91 17.38 8.86
N PHE A 247 4.13 17.23 7.56
CA PHE A 247 5.43 17.18 6.89
C PHE A 247 5.78 18.50 6.18
N GLY A 248 4.98 19.53 6.37
CA GLY A 248 5.29 20.87 5.86
C GLY A 248 6.58 21.45 6.43
N GLY A 249 7.16 22.39 5.75
CA GLY A 249 8.35 23.10 6.21
C GLY A 249 9.58 22.20 6.43
N ARG A 250 9.92 21.95 7.70
CA ARG A 250 11.10 21.15 8.08
C ARG A 250 10.79 19.68 8.31
N GLY A 251 9.53 19.26 8.14
CA GLY A 251 9.04 17.94 8.45
C GLY A 251 8.44 17.85 9.87
N PRO A 252 8.11 16.65 10.35
CA PRO A 252 7.28 16.43 11.55
C PRO A 252 7.99 16.71 12.88
N ALA A 253 9.29 17.02 12.87
CA ALA A 253 10.06 17.20 14.10
C ALA A 253 9.50 18.33 14.98
N GLY A 254 9.13 18.00 16.23
CA GLY A 254 8.57 18.95 17.18
C GLY A 254 7.09 19.30 16.95
N THR A 255 6.41 18.61 16.04
CA THR A 255 4.96 18.74 15.85
C THR A 255 4.20 17.70 16.68
N VAL A 256 2.91 17.94 16.86
CA VAL A 256 1.95 16.99 17.44
C VAL A 256 1.02 16.54 16.32
N PRO A 257 0.76 15.22 16.13
CA PRO A 257 -0.12 14.79 15.07
C PRO A 257 -1.57 15.24 15.28
N ALA A 258 -2.30 15.43 14.22
CA ALA A 258 -3.74 15.37 14.28
C ALA A 258 -4.16 13.92 14.55
N SER A 259 -5.16 13.69 15.39
CA SER A 259 -5.56 12.34 15.77
C SER A 259 -7.05 12.17 15.91
N SER A 260 -7.48 10.93 15.84
CA SER A 260 -8.85 10.51 16.12
C SER A 260 -8.86 9.14 16.79
N SER A 261 -9.90 8.89 17.57
CA SER A 261 -10.31 7.58 18.02
C SER A 261 -11.77 7.38 17.58
N GLY A 262 -12.05 6.30 16.85
CA GLY A 262 -13.40 6.05 16.33
C GLY A 262 -13.67 4.58 16.07
N HIS A 263 -12.61 3.78 15.96
CA HIS A 263 -12.68 2.33 15.85
C HIS A 263 -12.65 1.66 17.22
N ASP A 264 -13.35 0.54 17.35
CA ASP A 264 -13.35 -0.31 18.56
C ASP A 264 -12.38 -1.49 18.45
N LYS A 265 -11.79 -1.69 17.26
CA LYS A 265 -10.74 -2.67 16.94
C LYS A 265 -9.70 -2.06 16.03
N HIS A 266 -8.66 -2.85 15.73
CA HIS A 266 -7.56 -2.41 14.88
C HIS A 266 -8.04 -1.85 13.54
N ILE A 267 -7.43 -0.75 13.12
CA ILE A 267 -7.53 -0.24 11.76
C ILE A 267 -6.71 -1.18 10.87
N GLU A 268 -7.38 -1.83 9.93
CA GLU A 268 -6.79 -2.81 9.03
C GLU A 268 -6.20 -2.16 7.77
N ASP A 269 -6.81 -1.04 7.34
CA ASP A 269 -6.32 -0.29 6.19
C ASP A 269 -6.73 1.18 6.24
N LEU A 270 -6.01 2.03 5.48
CA LEU A 270 -6.28 3.45 5.35
C LEU A 270 -5.93 3.95 3.93
N ALA A 271 -6.71 4.91 3.44
CA ALA A 271 -6.50 5.48 2.11
C ALA A 271 -6.92 6.96 2.05
N TRP A 272 -6.07 7.80 1.45
CA TRP A 272 -6.43 9.17 1.12
C TRP A 272 -7.33 9.24 -0.11
N THR A 273 -8.29 10.17 -0.12
CA THR A 273 -9.00 10.51 -1.38
C THR A 273 -8.02 11.05 -2.43
N PRO A 274 -8.35 10.98 -3.71
CA PRO A 274 -7.49 11.50 -4.78
C PRO A 274 -7.05 12.96 -4.61
N SER A 275 -7.93 13.83 -4.12
CA SER A 275 -7.58 15.21 -3.81
C SER A 275 -6.83 15.39 -2.49
N GLY A 276 -6.82 14.36 -1.62
CA GLY A 276 -6.32 14.45 -0.27
C GLY A 276 -7.22 15.26 0.69
N ALA A 277 -8.46 15.53 0.30
CA ALA A 277 -9.42 16.27 1.14
C ALA A 277 -9.94 15.44 2.33
N SER A 278 -9.91 14.12 2.20
CA SER A 278 -10.34 13.19 3.25
C SER A 278 -9.46 11.95 3.30
N ILE A 279 -9.55 11.21 4.39
CA ILE A 279 -8.92 9.90 4.56
C ILE A 279 -9.96 8.91 5.06
N ALA A 280 -10.00 7.72 4.46
CA ALA A 280 -10.80 6.60 4.96
C ALA A 280 -9.95 5.68 5.82
N THR A 281 -10.55 5.14 6.89
CA THR A 281 -10.01 4.04 7.69
C THR A 281 -11.04 2.93 7.75
N GLY A 282 -10.59 1.68 7.64
CA GLY A 282 -11.43 0.50 7.79
C GLY A 282 -10.91 -0.39 8.90
N GLY A 283 -11.79 -0.81 9.79
CA GLY A 283 -11.43 -1.54 11.01
C GLY A 283 -11.89 -2.99 11.03
N GLY A 284 -11.24 -3.76 11.89
CA GLY A 284 -11.66 -5.10 12.28
C GLY A 284 -13.01 -5.14 13.03
N ASP A 285 -13.54 -3.98 13.40
CA ASP A 285 -14.88 -3.77 13.95
C ASP A 285 -16.00 -3.73 12.88
N GLY A 286 -15.63 -3.77 11.60
CA GLY A 286 -16.54 -3.66 10.46
C GLY A 286 -16.94 -2.23 10.11
N ARG A 287 -16.41 -1.24 10.81
CA ARG A 287 -16.65 0.17 10.52
C ARG A 287 -15.67 0.67 9.45
N THR A 288 -16.18 1.48 8.55
CA THR A 288 -15.39 2.29 7.63
C THR A 288 -15.71 3.75 7.91
N ILE A 289 -14.72 4.53 8.33
CA ILE A 289 -14.89 5.92 8.75
C ILE A 289 -14.11 6.81 7.81
N VAL A 290 -14.76 7.86 7.30
CA VAL A 290 -14.12 8.91 6.51
C VAL A 290 -13.91 10.14 7.37
N TRP A 291 -12.68 10.61 7.42
CA TRP A 291 -12.22 11.75 8.20
C TRP A 291 -11.89 12.92 7.29
N GLY A 292 -12.30 14.12 7.65
CA GLY A 292 -11.81 15.32 6.99
C GLY A 292 -10.30 15.48 7.21
N ALA A 293 -9.57 15.84 6.16
CA ALA A 293 -8.13 16.07 6.24
C ALA A 293 -7.80 17.19 7.25
N PRO A 294 -6.74 17.06 8.06
CA PRO A 294 -6.33 18.13 8.96
C PRO A 294 -5.81 19.33 8.18
N THR A 295 -6.04 20.52 8.74
CA THR A 295 -5.51 21.78 8.24
C THR A 295 -4.38 22.33 9.09
N ARG A 296 -4.16 21.75 10.27
CA ARG A 296 -3.09 22.12 11.20
C ARG A 296 -2.67 20.93 12.08
N ALA A 297 -1.43 20.90 12.50
CA ALA A 297 -0.93 19.94 13.47
C ALA A 297 -1.72 20.01 14.79
N GLY A 298 -1.87 18.87 15.48
CA GLY A 298 -2.58 18.76 16.76
C GLY A 298 -4.10 18.92 16.70
N GLN A 299 -4.68 18.94 15.51
CA GLN A 299 -6.13 19.01 15.33
C GLN A 299 -6.79 17.68 15.69
N ALA A 300 -7.92 17.71 16.41
CA ALA A 300 -8.78 16.53 16.48
C ALA A 300 -9.46 16.31 15.12
N LEU A 301 -9.35 15.09 14.58
CA LEU A 301 -10.03 14.72 13.36
C LEU A 301 -11.51 14.45 13.64
N SER A 302 -12.37 14.85 12.72
CA SER A 302 -13.82 14.62 12.84
C SER A 302 -14.29 13.73 11.69
N PRO A 303 -15.14 12.73 11.96
CA PRO A 303 -15.72 11.92 10.93
C PRO A 303 -16.67 12.77 10.06
N THR A 304 -16.60 12.59 8.75
CA THR A 304 -17.49 13.22 7.77
C THR A 304 -18.52 12.22 7.23
N ALA A 305 -18.16 10.94 7.22
CA ALA A 305 -19.05 9.83 6.90
C ALA A 305 -18.63 8.58 7.66
N GLU A 306 -19.58 7.68 7.86
CA GLU A 306 -19.35 6.39 8.51
C GLU A 306 -20.29 5.34 7.92
N VAL A 307 -19.74 4.15 7.71
CA VAL A 307 -20.46 2.98 7.24
C VAL A 307 -20.17 1.82 8.18
N GLU A 308 -21.22 1.18 8.67
CA GLU A 308 -21.12 0.01 9.55
C GLU A 308 -21.43 -1.27 8.80
N SER A 309 -20.76 -2.35 9.18
CA SER A 309 -20.95 -3.71 8.69
C SER A 309 -20.60 -4.69 9.80
N ASP A 310 -21.24 -5.86 9.80
CA ASP A 310 -20.86 -6.97 10.70
C ASP A 310 -19.57 -7.68 10.24
N ILE A 311 -19.03 -7.30 9.07
CA ILE A 311 -17.88 -7.94 8.44
C ILE A 311 -16.70 -6.98 8.48
N SER A 312 -15.57 -7.44 9.03
CA SER A 312 -14.34 -6.66 9.11
C SER A 312 -13.87 -6.18 7.74
N THR A 313 -13.45 -4.92 7.66
CA THR A 313 -12.72 -4.40 6.51
C THR A 313 -11.33 -5.03 6.45
N SER A 314 -10.84 -5.31 5.26
CA SER A 314 -9.49 -5.81 5.03
C SER A 314 -8.65 -4.88 4.16
N ARG A 315 -9.27 -4.23 3.18
CA ARG A 315 -8.62 -3.32 2.23
C ARG A 315 -9.54 -2.16 1.88
N LEU A 316 -8.95 -1.01 1.58
CA LEU A 316 -9.64 0.21 1.16
C LEU A 316 -8.94 0.84 -0.04
N GLN A 317 -9.72 1.23 -1.05
CA GLN A 317 -9.20 1.97 -2.21
C GLN A 317 -10.24 2.97 -2.72
N TRP A 318 -9.84 4.22 -2.90
CA TRP A 318 -10.71 5.23 -3.50
C TRP A 318 -10.74 5.13 -5.02
N VAL A 319 -11.94 5.10 -5.59
CA VAL A 319 -12.16 5.23 -7.03
C VAL A 319 -12.31 6.71 -7.44
N SER A 320 -13.00 7.49 -6.62
CA SER A 320 -13.21 8.93 -6.79
C SER A 320 -13.29 9.62 -5.43
N GLU A 321 -13.57 10.92 -5.38
CA GLU A 321 -13.71 11.67 -4.12
C GLU A 321 -14.85 11.15 -3.22
N ASP A 322 -15.87 10.55 -3.83
CA ASP A 322 -17.11 10.12 -3.21
C ASP A 322 -17.39 8.61 -3.38
N CYS A 323 -16.46 7.85 -3.94
CA CYS A 323 -16.61 6.42 -4.17
C CYS A 323 -15.42 5.61 -3.63
N LEU A 324 -15.71 4.70 -2.72
CA LEU A 324 -14.75 3.82 -2.05
C LEU A 324 -15.01 2.35 -2.38
N LEU A 325 -13.96 1.59 -2.67
CA LEU A 325 -13.97 0.13 -2.68
C LEU A 325 -13.52 -0.38 -1.32
N ILE A 326 -14.26 -1.34 -0.79
CA ILE A 326 -13.97 -2.01 0.48
C ILE A 326 -13.85 -3.50 0.23
N GLY A 327 -12.67 -4.05 0.43
CA GLY A 327 -12.44 -5.48 0.56
C GLY A 327 -12.69 -5.92 1.99
N ARG A 328 -13.29 -7.10 2.17
CA ARG A 328 -13.73 -7.61 3.46
C ARG A 328 -13.16 -8.98 3.79
N ALA A 329 -13.27 -9.34 5.06
CA ALA A 329 -12.77 -10.60 5.58
C ALA A 329 -13.55 -11.84 5.08
N ASP A 330 -14.78 -11.67 4.60
CA ASP A 330 -15.60 -12.74 4.02
C ASP A 330 -15.37 -12.94 2.50
N GLY A 331 -14.39 -12.24 1.91
CA GLY A 331 -14.13 -12.29 0.47
C GLY A 331 -14.92 -11.28 -0.34
N SER A 332 -15.88 -10.57 0.26
CA SER A 332 -16.66 -9.60 -0.49
C SER A 332 -15.89 -8.31 -0.77
N ILE A 333 -16.12 -7.77 -1.95
CA ILE A 333 -15.69 -6.44 -2.36
C ILE A 333 -16.94 -5.65 -2.64
N VAL A 334 -17.08 -4.49 -2.01
CA VAL A 334 -18.23 -3.62 -2.21
C VAL A 334 -17.79 -2.23 -2.63
N LYS A 335 -18.56 -1.60 -3.50
CA LYS A 335 -18.40 -0.19 -3.85
C LYS A 335 -19.46 0.62 -3.12
N LEU A 336 -19.03 1.62 -2.39
CA LEU A 336 -19.91 2.52 -1.63
C LEU A 336 -19.74 3.96 -2.10
N ALA A 337 -20.84 4.70 -2.12
CA ALA A 337 -20.80 6.16 -2.09
C ALA A 337 -20.66 6.62 -0.63
N VAL A 338 -19.79 7.57 -0.36
CA VAL A 338 -19.49 8.08 0.99
C VAL A 338 -19.55 9.61 1.02
#